data_15de97b95d676e0a4f5863051e62aa45
#
_entry.id   15de97b95d676e0a4f5863051e62aa45
#
_cell.length_a   1.000
_cell.length_b   1.000
_cell.length_c   1.000
_cell.angle_alpha   90.00
_cell.angle_beta   90.00
_cell.angle_gamma   90.00
#
_symmetry.space_group_name_H-M   'P 1'
#
loop_
_entity.id
_entity.type
_entity.pdbx_description
1 polymer ?
#
loop_
_entity_poly.entity_id
_entity_poly.type
_entity_poly.pdbx_seq_one_letter_code
_entity_poly.pdbx_strand_id
1 'polypeptide(L)'
;MTVAWVFPGQGSQKIGMVKQIENLPSTKERFSYASEIFERNLFEICELNSDPTNPLSDLNNTRNTQICLFLVESILLDALKEHGFKPTFVAGHSLGEITALYCADVFSFEDCVSLIKVRSQLMVNAGQGSMAAVIGFDRNELDLLVKKSEDVVIANDNSSSQVVLSGSNKELDKLSKEISCKRFLKLNVSGAFHSPFMDEPAVKFSEYLKQIKFKNPSFPVISNYEPSLCDDPDELKTRLENQMCNGVRWRETMDLMAKDNNLHFVEVGPSNVLSGLAKRHMKDLKISQVSSSNQITY
;
A
#
# COMPACT_ATOMS: atom_id res chain seq x y z
N MET A 1 -20.93 4.02 -15.71
CA MET A 1 -19.45 4.07 -15.67
C MET A 1 -19.04 3.58 -14.30
N THR A 2 -18.26 2.53 -14.24
CA THR A 2 -17.73 1.97 -13.00
C THR A 2 -16.52 2.81 -12.56
N VAL A 3 -16.43 3.16 -11.29
CA VAL A 3 -15.34 3.98 -10.75
C VAL A 3 -14.61 3.19 -9.67
N ALA A 4 -13.34 2.90 -9.91
CA ALA A 4 -12.46 2.31 -8.91
C ALA A 4 -11.59 3.40 -8.26
N TRP A 5 -11.66 3.54 -6.94
CA TRP A 5 -10.66 4.32 -6.23
C TRP A 5 -9.57 3.39 -5.71
N VAL A 6 -8.32 3.74 -6.03
CA VAL A 6 -7.17 2.94 -5.65
C VAL A 6 -6.18 3.77 -4.84
N PHE A 7 -5.62 3.14 -3.82
CA PHE A 7 -4.73 3.79 -2.85
C PHE A 7 -3.34 3.15 -2.92
N PRO A 8 -2.29 3.95 -3.20
CA PRO A 8 -0.94 3.43 -3.29
C PRO A 8 -0.39 3.04 -1.91
N GLY A 9 0.73 2.32 -1.90
CA GLY A 9 1.46 1.96 -0.70
C GLY A 9 2.85 2.58 -0.64
N GLN A 10 3.69 1.99 0.23
CA GLN A 10 5.09 2.40 0.40
C GLN A 10 5.83 2.40 -0.94
N GLY A 11 6.61 3.46 -1.18
CA GLY A 11 7.27 3.76 -2.46
C GLY A 11 6.56 4.87 -3.24
N SER A 12 5.37 5.32 -2.78
CA SER A 12 4.63 6.44 -3.39
C SER A 12 4.81 7.76 -2.66
N GLN A 13 5.41 7.76 -1.45
CA GLN A 13 5.67 8.96 -0.67
C GLN A 13 6.59 9.94 -1.40
N LYS A 14 6.34 11.22 -1.21
CA LYS A 14 7.16 12.31 -1.75
C LYS A 14 7.38 13.39 -0.70
N ILE A 15 8.60 13.90 -0.61
CA ILE A 15 8.89 15.07 0.20
C ILE A 15 8.02 16.23 -0.32
N GLY A 16 7.39 16.95 0.60
CA GLY A 16 6.46 18.04 0.28
C GLY A 16 5.06 17.60 -0.11
N MET A 17 4.70 16.31 0.01
CA MET A 17 3.35 15.83 -0.32
C MET A 17 2.27 16.49 0.55
N VAL A 18 2.57 16.88 1.78
CA VAL A 18 1.64 17.58 2.65
C VAL A 18 1.28 18.98 2.14
N LYS A 19 2.18 19.67 1.42
CA LYS A 19 1.92 21.00 0.83
C LYS A 19 0.81 20.98 -0.21
N GLN A 20 0.59 19.83 -0.85
CA GLN A 20 -0.44 19.67 -1.86
C GLN A 20 -1.86 19.63 -1.27
N ILE A 21 -1.97 19.47 0.05
CA ILE A 21 -3.23 19.30 0.78
C ILE A 21 -3.36 20.24 1.99
N GLU A 22 -2.37 21.10 2.26
CA GLU A 22 -2.32 21.92 3.49
C GLU A 22 -3.50 22.87 3.65
N ASN A 23 -4.15 23.25 2.55
CA ASN A 23 -5.34 24.10 2.52
C ASN A 23 -6.66 23.32 2.76
N LEU A 24 -6.63 22.00 2.82
CA LEU A 24 -7.82 21.22 3.14
C LEU A 24 -8.12 21.27 4.65
N PRO A 25 -9.40 21.38 5.05
CA PRO A 25 -9.78 21.69 6.43
C PRO A 25 -9.24 20.71 7.47
N SER A 26 -9.26 19.42 7.20
CA SER A 26 -8.86 18.37 8.14
C SER A 26 -7.33 18.17 8.26
N THR A 27 -6.52 18.83 7.43
CA THR A 27 -5.07 18.57 7.37
C THR A 27 -4.38 18.81 8.71
N LYS A 28 -4.56 19.99 9.30
CA LYS A 28 -3.88 20.34 10.57
C LYS A 28 -4.32 19.42 11.72
N GLU A 29 -5.62 19.17 11.83
CA GLU A 29 -6.19 18.34 12.90
C GLU A 29 -5.65 16.90 12.82
N ARG A 30 -5.71 16.27 11.64
CA ARG A 30 -5.28 14.88 11.44
C ARG A 30 -3.78 14.70 11.65
N PHE A 31 -2.97 15.61 11.11
CA PHE A 31 -1.54 15.57 11.34
C PHE A 31 -1.18 15.80 12.82
N SER A 32 -1.88 16.70 13.52
CA SER A 32 -1.67 16.92 14.95
C SER A 32 -2.02 15.67 15.77
N TYR A 33 -3.20 15.11 15.54
CA TYR A 33 -3.64 13.88 16.21
C TYR A 33 -2.67 12.71 15.99
N ALA A 34 -2.31 12.43 14.73
CA ALA A 34 -1.41 11.33 14.42
C ALA A 34 0.01 11.59 14.96
N SER A 35 0.48 12.85 14.97
CA SER A 35 1.78 13.23 15.52
C SER A 35 1.86 12.97 17.03
N GLU A 36 0.79 13.21 17.77
CA GLU A 36 0.69 12.88 19.19
C GLU A 36 0.78 11.36 19.41
N ILE A 37 0.02 10.58 18.64
CA ILE A 37 0.00 9.11 18.73
C ILE A 37 1.38 8.51 18.37
N PHE A 38 2.05 9.06 17.36
CA PHE A 38 3.36 8.57 16.89
C PHE A 38 4.56 9.22 17.62
N GLU A 39 4.30 10.18 18.52
CA GLU A 39 5.32 10.90 19.31
C GLU A 39 6.38 11.57 18.45
N ARG A 40 5.98 12.14 17.29
CA ARG A 40 6.87 12.82 16.34
C ARG A 40 6.11 13.77 15.42
N ASN A 41 6.77 14.80 14.90
CA ASN A 41 6.17 15.78 13.99
C ASN A 41 6.03 15.20 12.57
N LEU A 42 4.90 14.52 12.30
CA LEU A 42 4.63 13.91 11.00
C LEU A 42 4.45 14.94 9.88
N PHE A 43 3.98 16.15 10.20
CA PHE A 43 3.86 17.21 9.21
C PHE A 43 5.24 17.62 8.69
N GLU A 44 6.19 17.87 9.57
CA GLU A 44 7.57 18.21 9.21
C GLU A 44 8.27 17.09 8.45
N ILE A 45 8.07 15.84 8.87
CA ILE A 45 8.59 14.66 8.18
C ILE A 45 8.09 14.61 6.73
N CYS A 46 6.80 14.88 6.50
CA CYS A 46 6.22 14.91 5.15
C CYS A 46 6.70 16.11 4.32
N GLU A 47 6.93 17.27 4.98
CA GLU A 47 7.29 18.49 4.29
C GLU A 47 8.75 18.57 3.89
N LEU A 48 9.64 18.25 4.81
CA LEU A 48 11.07 18.56 4.70
C LEU A 48 11.95 17.33 4.62
N ASN A 49 11.58 16.20 5.26
CA ASN A 49 12.49 15.07 5.51
C ASN A 49 13.84 15.56 6.05
N SER A 50 13.78 16.38 7.10
CA SER A 50 14.85 17.26 7.57
C SER A 50 16.15 16.55 7.95
N ASP A 51 16.05 15.30 8.40
CA ASP A 51 17.21 14.45 8.70
C ASP A 51 16.93 13.00 8.25
N PRO A 52 17.23 12.66 6.98
CA PRO A 52 17.03 11.32 6.46
C PRO A 52 17.96 10.26 7.05
N THR A 53 18.96 10.67 7.85
CA THR A 53 19.84 9.73 8.56
C THR A 53 19.27 9.29 9.90
N ASN A 54 18.33 10.05 10.44
CA ASN A 54 17.61 9.72 11.67
C ASN A 54 16.31 8.97 11.35
N PRO A 55 16.18 7.69 11.73
CA PRO A 55 14.94 6.92 11.45
C PRO A 55 13.65 7.53 12.00
N LEU A 56 13.75 8.42 13.00
CA LEU A 56 12.57 9.09 13.57
C LEU A 56 12.07 10.23 12.69
N SER A 57 12.91 10.82 11.86
CA SER A 57 12.57 11.93 10.95
C SER A 57 12.69 11.57 9.46
N ASP A 58 13.16 10.37 9.12
CA ASP A 58 13.21 9.93 7.72
C ASP A 58 11.82 9.51 7.22
N LEU A 59 11.34 10.19 6.18
CA LEU A 59 10.07 9.85 5.51
C LEU A 59 10.09 8.43 4.90
N ASN A 60 11.26 7.90 4.55
CA ASN A 60 11.41 6.56 3.97
C ASN A 60 11.46 5.45 5.03
N ASN A 61 11.53 5.80 6.32
CA ASN A 61 11.36 4.82 7.37
C ASN A 61 9.92 4.28 7.34
N THR A 62 9.75 2.96 7.31
CA THR A 62 8.45 2.30 7.20
C THR A 62 7.40 2.80 8.21
N ARG A 63 7.81 3.13 9.44
CA ARG A 63 6.90 3.70 10.45
C ARG A 63 6.35 5.06 10.05
N ASN A 64 7.19 5.91 9.46
CA ASN A 64 6.79 7.23 9.02
C ASN A 64 6.06 7.16 7.68
N THR A 65 6.58 6.36 6.73
CA THR A 65 5.98 6.22 5.41
C THR A 65 4.52 5.81 5.49
N GLN A 66 4.21 4.76 6.26
CA GLN A 66 2.84 4.22 6.31
C GLN A 66 1.84 5.25 6.83
N ILE A 67 2.13 5.88 7.96
CA ILE A 67 1.19 6.86 8.53
C ILE A 67 1.11 8.12 7.67
N CYS A 68 2.23 8.62 7.14
CA CYS A 68 2.23 9.83 6.31
C CYS A 68 1.44 9.64 5.01
N LEU A 69 1.53 8.46 4.37
CA LEU A 69 0.73 8.12 3.20
C LEU A 69 -0.76 8.08 3.56
N PHE A 70 -1.13 7.35 4.61
CA PHE A 70 -2.52 7.27 5.05
C PHE A 70 -3.11 8.66 5.36
N LEU A 71 -2.36 9.53 6.03
CA LEU A 71 -2.83 10.89 6.34
C LEU A 71 -3.16 11.66 5.06
N VAL A 72 -2.24 11.68 4.09
CA VAL A 72 -2.46 12.37 2.81
C VAL A 72 -3.63 11.76 2.04
N GLU A 73 -3.67 10.45 1.93
CA GLU A 73 -4.72 9.71 1.22
C GLU A 73 -6.09 9.93 1.87
N SER A 74 -6.18 9.83 3.20
CA SER A 74 -7.44 10.01 3.94
C SER A 74 -8.00 11.42 3.81
N ILE A 75 -7.14 12.46 3.79
CA ILE A 75 -7.56 13.84 3.63
C ILE A 75 -8.08 14.09 2.21
N LEU A 76 -7.38 13.59 1.19
CA LEU A 76 -7.83 13.68 -0.21
C LEU A 76 -9.15 12.94 -0.43
N LEU A 77 -9.26 11.75 0.15
CA LEU A 77 -10.43 10.90 0.10
C LEU A 77 -11.66 11.60 0.69
N ASP A 78 -11.54 12.18 1.88
CA ASP A 78 -12.68 12.85 2.51
C ASP A 78 -13.10 14.09 1.74
N ALA A 79 -12.15 14.85 1.22
CA ALA A 79 -12.45 15.97 0.35
C ALA A 79 -13.20 15.51 -0.93
N LEU A 80 -12.85 14.35 -1.52
CA LEU A 80 -13.61 13.79 -2.63
C LEU A 80 -15.06 13.41 -2.20
N LYS A 81 -15.22 12.75 -1.05
CA LYS A 81 -16.54 12.40 -0.52
C LYS A 81 -17.39 13.66 -0.23
N GLU A 82 -16.81 14.71 0.35
CA GLU A 82 -17.48 16.00 0.61
C GLU A 82 -17.95 16.69 -0.67
N HIS A 83 -17.22 16.54 -1.78
CA HIS A 83 -17.63 17.04 -3.10
C HIS A 83 -18.65 16.10 -3.81
N GLY A 84 -19.12 15.07 -3.12
CA GLY A 84 -20.14 14.16 -3.63
C GLY A 84 -19.65 13.04 -4.54
N PHE A 85 -18.33 12.89 -4.73
CA PHE A 85 -17.77 11.77 -5.48
C PHE A 85 -17.86 10.47 -4.70
N LYS A 86 -18.11 9.36 -5.40
CA LYS A 86 -18.20 8.02 -4.80
C LYS A 86 -17.60 6.98 -5.74
N PRO A 87 -16.87 5.98 -5.20
CA PRO A 87 -16.43 4.84 -5.99
C PRO A 87 -17.54 3.80 -6.13
N THR A 88 -17.40 2.91 -7.11
CA THR A 88 -18.17 1.67 -7.20
C THR A 88 -17.57 0.60 -6.32
N PHE A 89 -16.24 0.55 -6.26
CA PHE A 89 -15.45 -0.31 -5.38
C PHE A 89 -14.08 0.32 -5.13
N VAL A 90 -13.39 -0.21 -4.14
CA VAL A 90 -12.08 0.31 -3.72
C VAL A 90 -11.03 -0.80 -3.65
N ALA A 91 -9.77 -0.43 -3.86
CA ALA A 91 -8.62 -1.31 -3.67
C ALA A 91 -7.41 -0.51 -3.19
N GLY A 92 -6.47 -1.17 -2.54
CA GLY A 92 -5.24 -0.51 -2.13
C GLY A 92 -4.05 -1.47 -2.15
N HIS A 93 -2.86 -0.93 -2.39
CA HIS A 93 -1.63 -1.70 -2.46
C HIS A 93 -0.94 -1.73 -1.11
N SER A 94 -0.83 -2.88 -0.45
CA SER A 94 -0.21 -3.06 0.87
C SER A 94 -0.82 -2.10 1.92
N LEU A 95 -0.14 -1.03 2.31
CA LEU A 95 -0.71 0.00 3.19
C LEU A 95 -2.02 0.58 2.65
N GLY A 96 -2.09 0.82 1.36
CA GLY A 96 -3.28 1.38 0.70
C GLY A 96 -4.55 0.55 0.91
N GLU A 97 -4.45 -0.75 1.24
CA GLU A 97 -5.62 -1.55 1.62
C GLU A 97 -6.26 -1.05 2.91
N ILE A 98 -5.48 -0.54 3.88
CA ILE A 98 -6.04 0.09 5.08
C ILE A 98 -6.78 1.38 4.70
N THR A 99 -6.23 2.17 3.78
CA THR A 99 -6.93 3.35 3.24
C THR A 99 -8.20 2.95 2.48
N ALA A 100 -8.18 1.85 1.73
CA ALA A 100 -9.37 1.33 1.05
C ALA A 100 -10.47 0.90 2.05
N LEU A 101 -10.09 0.24 3.14
CA LEU A 101 -11.01 -0.13 4.22
C LEU A 101 -11.58 1.10 4.95
N TYR A 102 -10.76 2.13 5.17
CA TYR A 102 -11.22 3.43 5.66
C TYR A 102 -12.20 4.09 4.68
N CYS A 103 -11.89 4.08 3.39
CA CYS A 103 -12.77 4.60 2.33
C CYS A 103 -14.14 3.91 2.34
N ALA A 104 -14.14 2.61 2.57
CA ALA A 104 -15.35 1.79 2.65
C ALA A 104 -16.07 1.88 4.03
N ASP A 105 -15.65 2.79 4.92
CA ASP A 105 -16.22 3.02 6.25
C ASP A 105 -16.12 1.79 7.20
N VAL A 106 -15.24 0.83 6.89
CA VAL A 106 -14.98 -0.35 7.75
C VAL A 106 -14.35 0.09 9.07
N PHE A 107 -13.45 1.07 9.02
CA PHE A 107 -12.75 1.65 10.17
C PHE A 107 -13.02 3.14 10.33
N SER A 108 -12.88 3.66 11.54
CA SER A 108 -12.75 5.10 11.80
C SER A 108 -11.32 5.57 11.44
N PHE A 109 -11.12 6.89 11.39
CA PHE A 109 -9.79 7.47 11.21
C PHE A 109 -8.86 7.07 12.37
N GLU A 110 -9.34 7.12 13.59
CA GLU A 110 -8.61 6.79 14.81
C GLU A 110 -8.21 5.31 14.85
N ASP A 111 -9.12 4.41 14.43
CA ASP A 111 -8.83 2.99 14.29
C ASP A 111 -7.68 2.78 13.29
N CYS A 112 -7.71 3.46 12.15
CA CYS A 112 -6.66 3.36 11.13
C CYS A 112 -5.32 3.88 11.63
N VAL A 113 -5.27 5.02 12.33
CA VAL A 113 -4.02 5.57 12.90
C VAL A 113 -3.41 4.57 13.88
N SER A 114 -4.24 4.00 14.77
CA SER A 114 -3.81 3.01 15.75
C SER A 114 -3.33 1.71 15.09
N LEU A 115 -4.08 1.23 14.11
CA LEU A 115 -3.76 0.04 13.32
C LEU A 115 -2.42 0.19 12.59
N ILE A 116 -2.21 1.34 11.93
CA ILE A 116 -0.97 1.63 11.20
C ILE A 116 0.22 1.75 12.14
N LYS A 117 0.03 2.33 13.34
CA LYS A 117 1.09 2.35 14.36
C LYS A 117 1.55 0.95 14.70
N VAL A 118 0.63 0.05 15.03
CA VAL A 118 0.94 -1.34 15.37
C VAL A 118 1.57 -2.07 14.17
N ARG A 119 0.93 -1.99 12.99
CA ARG A 119 1.41 -2.65 11.76
C ARG A 119 2.84 -2.24 11.42
N SER A 120 3.09 -0.94 11.32
CA SER A 120 4.40 -0.42 10.91
C SER A 120 5.51 -0.76 11.92
N GLN A 121 5.16 -0.78 13.22
CA GLN A 121 6.09 -1.17 14.27
C GLN A 121 6.44 -2.66 14.21
N LEU A 122 5.45 -3.52 14.04
CA LEU A 122 5.66 -4.97 13.89
C LEU A 122 6.52 -5.28 12.66
N MET A 123 6.25 -4.63 11.53
CA MET A 123 7.02 -4.82 10.29
C MET A 123 8.49 -4.39 10.46
N VAL A 124 8.75 -3.23 11.07
CA VAL A 124 10.12 -2.76 11.29
C VAL A 124 10.87 -3.65 12.28
N ASN A 125 10.21 -4.10 13.35
CA ASN A 125 10.83 -4.91 14.40
C ASN A 125 11.13 -6.35 13.95
N ALA A 126 10.50 -6.84 12.89
CA ALA A 126 10.85 -8.14 12.30
C ALA A 126 12.29 -8.18 11.78
N GLY A 127 12.82 -7.05 11.26
CA GLY A 127 14.25 -6.74 11.10
C GLY A 127 15.11 -7.72 10.31
N GLN A 128 14.56 -8.78 9.72
CA GLN A 128 15.31 -9.80 8.99
C GLN A 128 14.95 -9.79 7.50
N GLY A 129 15.96 -10.10 6.68
CA GLY A 129 15.80 -10.19 5.24
C GLY A 129 15.76 -8.83 4.54
N SER A 130 15.35 -8.84 3.29
CA SER A 130 15.32 -7.67 2.41
C SER A 130 14.30 -7.87 1.30
N MET A 131 14.16 -6.84 0.46
CA MET A 131 13.32 -6.90 -0.74
C MET A 131 14.07 -6.40 -1.97
N ALA A 132 13.69 -6.90 -3.14
CA ALA A 132 14.26 -6.46 -4.41
C ALA A 132 13.18 -6.35 -5.49
N ALA A 133 13.16 -5.24 -6.21
CA ALA A 133 12.33 -5.07 -7.40
C ALA A 133 13.01 -5.71 -8.61
N VAL A 134 12.27 -6.55 -9.34
CA VAL A 134 12.71 -7.21 -10.57
C VAL A 134 11.85 -6.72 -11.72
N ILE A 135 12.48 -6.20 -12.76
CA ILE A 135 11.81 -5.57 -13.89
C ILE A 135 12.26 -6.19 -15.20
N GLY A 136 11.32 -6.58 -16.05
CA GLY A 136 11.58 -7.08 -17.39
C GLY A 136 12.26 -8.45 -17.40
N PHE A 137 11.58 -9.43 -16.85
CA PHE A 137 11.98 -10.83 -16.69
C PHE A 137 11.08 -11.77 -17.49
N ASP A 138 11.52 -13.02 -17.69
CA ASP A 138 10.64 -14.11 -18.10
C ASP A 138 9.91 -14.67 -16.88
N ARG A 139 8.58 -14.78 -16.96
CA ARG A 139 7.74 -15.20 -15.81
C ARG A 139 8.00 -16.65 -15.41
N ASN A 140 8.16 -17.54 -16.39
CA ASN A 140 8.37 -18.96 -16.10
C ASN A 140 9.74 -19.18 -15.46
N GLU A 141 10.77 -18.48 -15.95
CA GLU A 141 12.11 -18.51 -15.35
C GLU A 141 12.08 -17.99 -13.91
N LEU A 142 11.44 -16.83 -13.67
CA LEU A 142 11.30 -16.28 -12.34
C LEU A 142 10.61 -17.24 -11.36
N ASP A 143 9.45 -17.79 -11.76
CA ASP A 143 8.67 -18.69 -10.90
C ASP A 143 9.45 -19.97 -10.57
N LEU A 144 10.23 -20.49 -11.52
CA LEU A 144 11.12 -21.63 -11.29
C LEU A 144 12.26 -21.32 -10.33
N LEU A 145 12.88 -20.16 -10.45
CA LEU A 145 13.97 -19.72 -9.57
C LEU A 145 13.45 -19.46 -8.14
N VAL A 146 12.33 -18.77 -8.01
CA VAL A 146 11.69 -18.52 -6.72
C VAL A 146 11.29 -19.85 -6.06
N LYS A 147 10.70 -20.79 -6.81
CA LYS A 147 10.33 -22.11 -6.28
C LYS A 147 11.53 -22.95 -5.82
N LYS A 148 12.71 -22.75 -6.41
CA LYS A 148 13.96 -23.45 -6.04
C LYS A 148 14.68 -22.76 -4.87
N SER A 149 14.34 -21.54 -4.57
CA SER A 149 14.90 -20.80 -3.45
C SER A 149 14.38 -21.33 -2.11
N GLU A 150 15.20 -21.28 -1.09
CA GLU A 150 14.84 -21.78 0.25
C GLU A 150 13.86 -20.84 0.98
N ASP A 151 13.99 -19.50 0.75
CA ASP A 151 13.29 -18.51 1.55
C ASP A 151 12.87 -17.23 0.79
N VAL A 152 12.91 -17.25 -0.56
CA VAL A 152 12.45 -16.10 -1.36
C VAL A 152 11.04 -16.34 -1.88
N VAL A 153 10.21 -15.31 -1.79
CA VAL A 153 8.84 -15.31 -2.31
C VAL A 153 8.60 -14.08 -3.19
N ILE A 154 7.54 -14.12 -4.01
CA ILE A 154 7.03 -12.94 -4.70
C ILE A 154 6.17 -12.17 -3.70
N ALA A 155 6.74 -11.12 -3.12
CA ALA A 155 6.08 -10.25 -2.15
C ALA A 155 5.04 -9.33 -2.81
N ASN A 156 5.33 -8.82 -4.02
CA ASN A 156 4.38 -8.01 -4.78
C ASN A 156 4.39 -8.49 -6.24
N ASP A 157 3.28 -9.02 -6.70
CA ASP A 157 3.05 -9.29 -8.11
C ASP A 157 2.37 -8.06 -8.75
N ASN A 158 3.19 -7.10 -9.18
CA ASN A 158 2.71 -5.79 -9.61
C ASN A 158 2.23 -5.77 -11.06
N SER A 159 2.82 -6.58 -11.93
CA SER A 159 2.44 -6.70 -13.35
C SER A 159 3.16 -7.89 -14.00
N SER A 160 2.85 -8.19 -15.27
CA SER A 160 3.57 -9.20 -16.06
C SER A 160 5.07 -8.93 -16.21
N SER A 161 5.53 -7.70 -15.97
CA SER A 161 6.93 -7.28 -16.14
C SER A 161 7.58 -6.67 -14.91
N GLN A 162 6.88 -6.63 -13.77
CA GLN A 162 7.39 -6.05 -12.52
C GLN A 162 6.88 -6.81 -11.31
N VAL A 163 7.80 -7.37 -10.54
CA VAL A 163 7.53 -7.97 -9.22
C VAL A 163 8.48 -7.40 -8.17
N VAL A 164 8.14 -7.63 -6.91
CA VAL A 164 9.07 -7.43 -5.79
C VAL A 164 9.26 -8.78 -5.13
N LEU A 165 10.51 -9.20 -5.01
CA LEU A 165 10.92 -10.39 -4.26
C LEU A 165 11.22 -10.01 -2.81
N SER A 166 10.96 -10.93 -1.89
CA SER A 166 11.20 -10.78 -0.47
C SER A 166 11.82 -12.07 0.08
N GLY A 167 12.86 -11.95 0.90
CA GLY A 167 13.57 -13.10 1.46
C GLY A 167 14.89 -12.73 2.13
N SER A 168 15.74 -13.72 2.41
CA SER A 168 17.05 -13.47 2.97
C SER A 168 17.97 -12.72 2.00
N ASN A 169 18.88 -11.92 2.54
CA ASN A 169 19.89 -11.22 1.73
C ASN A 169 20.70 -12.18 0.87
N LYS A 170 21.07 -13.34 1.45
CA LYS A 170 21.87 -14.38 0.77
C LYS A 170 21.18 -14.92 -0.48
N GLU A 171 19.91 -15.31 -0.34
CA GLU A 171 19.17 -15.91 -1.46
C GLU A 171 18.77 -14.84 -2.51
N LEU A 172 18.45 -13.60 -2.10
CA LEU A 172 18.25 -12.50 -3.03
C LEU A 172 19.53 -12.17 -3.83
N ASP A 173 20.71 -12.20 -3.19
CA ASP A 173 22.01 -12.00 -3.88
C ASP A 173 22.33 -13.13 -4.87
N LYS A 174 21.96 -14.36 -4.54
CA LYS A 174 22.07 -15.51 -5.45
C LYS A 174 21.13 -15.34 -6.65
N LEU A 175 19.84 -15.10 -6.41
CA LEU A 175 18.86 -14.89 -7.47
C LEU A 175 19.21 -13.72 -8.39
N SER A 176 19.81 -12.65 -7.86
CA SER A 176 20.24 -11.51 -8.68
C SER A 176 21.27 -11.85 -9.75
N LYS A 177 22.01 -12.96 -9.59
CA LYS A 177 23.02 -13.45 -10.54
C LYS A 177 22.46 -14.49 -11.51
N GLU A 178 21.36 -15.14 -11.14
CA GLU A 178 20.77 -16.23 -11.91
C GLU A 178 19.64 -15.76 -12.83
N ILE A 179 18.84 -14.75 -12.39
CA ILE A 179 17.67 -14.30 -13.14
C ILE A 179 18.07 -13.40 -14.31
N SER A 180 17.56 -13.73 -15.50
CA SER A 180 17.62 -12.83 -16.66
C SER A 180 16.55 -11.75 -16.55
N CYS A 181 16.95 -10.50 -16.28
CA CYS A 181 16.05 -9.37 -16.17
C CYS A 181 16.68 -8.06 -16.61
N LYS A 182 15.86 -7.05 -16.93
CA LYS A 182 16.35 -5.72 -17.29
C LYS A 182 16.94 -4.97 -16.10
N ARG A 183 16.34 -5.13 -14.91
CA ARG A 183 16.80 -4.50 -13.68
C ARG A 183 16.47 -5.38 -12.47
N PHE A 184 17.44 -5.52 -11.59
CA PHE A 184 17.31 -6.07 -10.24
C PHE A 184 17.74 -4.99 -9.26
N LEU A 185 16.82 -4.46 -8.45
CA LEU A 185 17.07 -3.31 -7.59
C LEU A 185 16.73 -3.69 -6.14
N LYS A 186 17.74 -3.76 -5.27
CA LYS A 186 17.50 -3.88 -3.84
C LYS A 186 16.76 -2.65 -3.33
N LEU A 187 15.73 -2.88 -2.54
CA LEU A 187 14.92 -1.82 -1.95
C LEU A 187 15.50 -1.42 -0.59
N ASN A 188 15.44 -0.15 -0.28
CA ASN A 188 15.80 0.36 1.04
C ASN A 188 14.63 0.19 2.00
N VAL A 189 14.48 -1.04 2.52
CA VAL A 189 13.43 -1.42 3.48
C VAL A 189 14.05 -2.17 4.66
N SER A 190 13.38 -2.17 5.80
CA SER A 190 13.89 -2.72 7.06
C SER A 190 13.65 -4.22 7.24
N GLY A 191 13.08 -4.91 6.27
CA GLY A 191 12.78 -6.34 6.40
C GLY A 191 12.18 -6.97 5.14
N ALA A 192 12.00 -8.29 5.19
CA ALA A 192 11.39 -9.09 4.14
C ALA A 192 9.85 -9.09 4.28
N PHE A 193 9.21 -7.96 3.91
CA PHE A 193 7.76 -7.82 4.01
C PHE A 193 7.01 -8.74 3.05
N HIS A 194 5.76 -9.07 3.38
CA HIS A 194 4.90 -9.95 2.57
C HIS A 194 5.53 -11.33 2.29
N SER A 195 6.16 -11.90 3.29
CA SER A 195 6.85 -13.20 3.22
C SER A 195 6.71 -13.94 4.55
N PRO A 196 7.10 -15.23 4.64
CA PRO A 196 7.12 -15.98 5.90
C PRO A 196 7.96 -15.33 7.02
N PHE A 197 8.89 -14.43 6.71
CA PHE A 197 9.60 -13.64 7.73
C PHE A 197 8.66 -12.73 8.55
N MET A 198 7.42 -12.54 8.07
CA MET A 198 6.38 -11.77 8.76
C MET A 198 5.39 -12.66 9.54
N ASP A 199 5.59 -13.97 9.67
CA ASP A 199 4.63 -14.86 10.33
C ASP A 199 4.42 -14.49 11.81
N GLU A 200 5.50 -14.27 12.57
CA GLU A 200 5.38 -13.84 13.97
C GLU A 200 4.76 -12.45 14.12
N PRO A 201 5.18 -11.41 13.36
CA PRO A 201 4.47 -10.14 13.28
C PRO A 201 3.00 -10.25 12.90
N ALA A 202 2.64 -11.13 11.95
CA ALA A 202 1.27 -11.33 11.50
C ALA A 202 0.37 -11.90 12.61
N VAL A 203 0.88 -12.84 13.42
CA VAL A 203 0.15 -13.35 14.60
C VAL A 203 -0.17 -12.22 15.58
N LYS A 204 0.80 -11.38 15.91
CA LYS A 204 0.61 -10.24 16.81
C LYS A 204 -0.36 -9.21 16.22
N PHE A 205 -0.30 -9.01 14.91
CA PHE A 205 -1.23 -8.12 14.20
C PHE A 205 -2.65 -8.66 14.21
N SER A 206 -2.85 -9.98 13.97
CA SER A 206 -4.16 -10.64 14.08
C SER A 206 -4.74 -10.52 15.49
N GLU A 207 -3.93 -10.68 16.54
CA GLU A 207 -4.38 -10.47 17.93
C GLU A 207 -4.86 -9.03 18.17
N TYR A 208 -4.19 -8.05 17.58
CA TYR A 208 -4.64 -6.66 17.63
C TYR A 208 -5.94 -6.45 16.84
N LEU A 209 -6.08 -7.02 15.66
CA LEU A 209 -7.30 -6.94 14.84
C LEU A 209 -8.53 -7.53 15.53
N LYS A 210 -8.37 -8.48 16.46
CA LYS A 210 -9.49 -9.02 17.27
C LYS A 210 -10.13 -7.96 18.18
N GLN A 211 -9.39 -6.89 18.52
CA GLN A 211 -9.86 -5.81 19.36
C GLN A 211 -10.58 -4.70 18.58
N ILE A 212 -10.48 -4.72 17.26
CA ILE A 212 -11.08 -3.71 16.37
C ILE A 212 -12.35 -4.30 15.74
N LYS A 213 -13.42 -3.50 15.78
CA LYS A 213 -14.68 -3.87 15.14
C LYS A 213 -14.62 -3.54 13.64
N PHE A 214 -14.75 -4.54 12.80
CA PHE A 214 -15.00 -4.34 11.38
C PHE A 214 -16.48 -4.01 11.17
N LYS A 215 -16.75 -2.87 10.55
CA LYS A 215 -18.11 -2.46 10.15
C LYS A 215 -18.41 -2.98 8.74
N ASN A 216 -19.70 -3.07 8.42
CA ASN A 216 -20.13 -3.37 7.05
C ASN A 216 -19.59 -2.30 6.09
N PRO A 217 -18.91 -2.68 5.01
CA PRO A 217 -18.36 -1.71 4.07
C PRO A 217 -19.46 -1.01 3.26
N SER A 218 -19.30 0.30 3.06
CA SER A 218 -20.18 1.10 2.17
C SER A 218 -19.93 0.83 0.69
N PHE A 219 -18.77 0.26 0.36
CA PHE A 219 -18.35 -0.11 -0.99
C PHE A 219 -17.60 -1.44 -0.93
N PRO A 220 -17.73 -2.33 -1.92
CA PRO A 220 -16.91 -3.53 -2.00
C PRO A 220 -15.42 -3.20 -2.03
N VAL A 221 -14.62 -4.00 -1.32
CA VAL A 221 -13.16 -3.87 -1.23
C VAL A 221 -12.50 -5.03 -1.95
N ILE A 222 -11.48 -4.77 -2.76
CA ILE A 222 -10.61 -5.80 -3.31
C ILE A 222 -9.35 -5.84 -2.46
N SER A 223 -9.11 -6.96 -1.77
CA SER A 223 -7.95 -7.13 -0.90
C SER A 223 -6.73 -7.71 -1.63
N ASN A 224 -5.55 -7.55 -1.02
CA ASN A 224 -4.28 -7.99 -1.60
C ASN A 224 -4.10 -9.50 -1.56
N TYR A 225 -4.54 -10.13 -0.47
CA TYR A 225 -4.44 -11.58 -0.25
C TYR A 225 -5.36 -12.37 -1.18
N GLU A 226 -6.61 -11.91 -1.31
CA GLU A 226 -7.59 -12.50 -2.20
C GLU A 226 -8.22 -11.42 -3.07
N PRO A 227 -7.79 -11.28 -4.35
CA PRO A 227 -8.22 -10.21 -5.24
C PRO A 227 -9.60 -10.51 -5.84
N SER A 228 -10.62 -10.41 -5.00
CA SER A 228 -12.04 -10.46 -5.37
C SER A 228 -12.81 -9.39 -4.62
N LEU A 229 -13.92 -8.93 -5.18
CA LEU A 229 -14.84 -7.99 -4.52
C LEU A 229 -15.39 -8.63 -3.25
N CYS A 230 -15.30 -7.94 -2.12
CA CYS A 230 -15.80 -8.39 -0.83
C CYS A 230 -16.51 -7.26 -0.11
N ASP A 231 -17.72 -7.54 0.41
CA ASP A 231 -18.55 -6.68 1.22
C ASP A 231 -18.92 -7.31 2.58
N ASP A 232 -18.31 -8.44 2.91
CA ASP A 232 -18.46 -9.12 4.20
C ASP A 232 -17.34 -8.68 5.17
N PRO A 233 -17.67 -8.11 6.35
CA PRO A 233 -16.69 -7.60 7.29
C PRO A 233 -15.82 -8.70 7.92
N ASP A 234 -16.35 -9.89 8.16
CA ASP A 234 -15.59 -11.00 8.75
C ASP A 234 -14.60 -11.59 7.75
N GLU A 235 -15.00 -11.65 6.48
CA GLU A 235 -14.10 -12.04 5.40
C GLU A 235 -13.01 -10.99 5.17
N LEU A 236 -13.34 -9.70 5.16
CA LEU A 236 -12.35 -8.61 5.06
C LEU A 236 -11.35 -8.66 6.20
N LYS A 237 -11.80 -9.00 7.41
CA LYS A 237 -10.91 -9.20 8.56
C LYS A 237 -9.94 -10.34 8.32
N THR A 238 -10.45 -11.51 7.91
CA THR A 238 -9.63 -12.68 7.60
C THR A 238 -8.59 -12.38 6.51
N ARG A 239 -8.99 -11.65 5.46
CA ARG A 239 -8.09 -11.23 4.38
C ARG A 239 -7.00 -10.27 4.87
N LEU A 240 -7.32 -9.31 5.73
CA LEU A 240 -6.35 -8.37 6.29
C LEU A 240 -5.38 -9.05 7.27
N GLU A 241 -5.84 -10.04 8.05
CA GLU A 241 -4.98 -10.86 8.93
C GLU A 241 -3.89 -11.60 8.13
N ASN A 242 -4.22 -12.06 6.93
CA ASN A 242 -3.31 -12.77 6.04
C ASN A 242 -2.41 -11.86 5.20
N GLN A 243 -2.69 -10.56 5.11
CA GLN A 243 -2.00 -9.64 4.21
C GLN A 243 -0.50 -9.50 4.52
N MET A 244 -0.12 -9.48 5.80
CA MET A 244 1.25 -9.12 6.22
C MET A 244 2.29 -10.16 5.81
N CYS A 245 1.94 -11.44 5.85
CA CYS A 245 2.83 -12.58 5.54
C CYS A 245 2.64 -13.16 4.13
N ASN A 246 1.65 -12.68 3.39
CA ASN A 246 1.37 -13.14 2.03
C ASN A 246 1.59 -12.03 0.99
N GLY A 247 1.85 -12.44 -0.25
CA GLY A 247 2.13 -11.54 -1.35
C GLY A 247 0.94 -10.66 -1.75
N VAL A 248 1.24 -9.43 -2.13
CA VAL A 248 0.29 -8.50 -2.74
C VAL A 248 0.03 -8.91 -4.18
N ARG A 249 -1.14 -9.43 -4.48
CA ARG A 249 -1.56 -9.95 -5.79
C ARG A 249 -2.13 -8.82 -6.68
N TRP A 250 -1.36 -7.73 -6.83
CA TRP A 250 -1.84 -6.53 -7.51
C TRP A 250 -2.13 -6.74 -9.00
N ARG A 251 -1.34 -7.57 -9.68
CA ARG A 251 -1.60 -7.94 -11.08
C ARG A 251 -2.98 -8.58 -11.23
N GLU A 252 -3.35 -9.51 -10.36
CA GLU A 252 -4.68 -10.14 -10.39
C GLU A 252 -5.80 -9.16 -10.02
N THR A 253 -5.54 -8.21 -9.13
CA THR A 253 -6.47 -7.09 -8.88
C THR A 253 -6.72 -6.28 -10.17
N MET A 254 -5.67 -5.98 -10.94
CA MET A 254 -5.82 -5.30 -12.22
C MET A 254 -6.48 -6.20 -13.29
N ASP A 255 -6.20 -7.51 -13.29
CA ASP A 255 -6.89 -8.49 -14.17
C ASP A 255 -8.41 -8.51 -13.89
N LEU A 256 -8.80 -8.43 -12.61
CA LEU A 256 -10.21 -8.33 -12.23
C LEU A 256 -10.84 -7.02 -12.73
N MET A 257 -10.16 -5.90 -12.52
CA MET A 257 -10.60 -4.57 -12.96
C MET A 257 -10.70 -4.48 -14.49
N ALA A 258 -9.80 -5.12 -15.22
CA ALA A 258 -9.74 -5.12 -16.68
C ALA A 258 -10.94 -5.83 -17.37
N LYS A 259 -11.76 -6.57 -16.60
CA LYS A 259 -12.99 -7.19 -17.13
C LYS A 259 -14.09 -6.16 -17.41
N ASP A 260 -13.99 -4.96 -16.86
CA ASP A 260 -14.93 -3.86 -17.10
C ASP A 260 -14.36 -2.85 -18.09
N ASN A 261 -14.84 -2.89 -19.33
CA ASN A 261 -14.42 -1.98 -20.40
C ASN A 261 -14.85 -0.51 -20.18
N ASN A 262 -15.70 -0.22 -19.19
CA ASN A 262 -16.17 1.13 -18.85
C ASN A 262 -15.63 1.61 -17.49
N LEU A 263 -14.48 1.09 -17.11
CA LEU A 263 -13.81 1.43 -15.86
C LEU A 263 -13.16 2.82 -15.91
N HIS A 264 -13.37 3.60 -14.87
CA HIS A 264 -12.60 4.79 -14.55
C HIS A 264 -11.71 4.49 -13.33
N PHE A 265 -10.42 4.41 -13.56
CA PHE A 265 -9.42 4.14 -12.53
C PHE A 265 -8.93 5.45 -11.93
N VAL A 266 -9.13 5.66 -10.65
CA VAL A 266 -8.76 6.90 -9.94
C VAL A 266 -7.77 6.57 -8.84
N GLU A 267 -6.52 6.98 -9.01
CA GLU A 267 -5.50 6.86 -7.97
C GLU A 267 -5.58 8.06 -7.04
N VAL A 268 -5.83 7.79 -5.75
CA VAL A 268 -5.92 8.82 -4.70
C VAL A 268 -4.69 8.70 -3.81
N GLY A 269 -3.78 9.67 -3.90
CA GLY A 269 -2.51 9.64 -3.15
C GLY A 269 -1.41 10.48 -3.81
N PRO A 270 -0.23 10.59 -3.19
CA PRO A 270 0.78 11.59 -3.54
C PRO A 270 1.56 11.29 -4.84
N SER A 271 1.33 10.15 -5.48
CA SER A 271 2.08 9.75 -6.69
C SER A 271 1.17 9.11 -7.75
N ASN A 272 1.76 8.59 -8.82
CA ASN A 272 1.07 7.93 -9.93
C ASN A 272 1.59 6.49 -10.16
N VAL A 273 1.99 5.81 -9.09
CA VAL A 273 2.60 4.48 -9.16
C VAL A 273 1.61 3.46 -9.70
N LEU A 274 0.40 3.42 -9.14
CA LEU A 274 -0.64 2.48 -9.55
C LEU A 274 -1.20 2.81 -10.93
N SER A 275 -1.38 4.09 -11.23
CA SER A 275 -1.73 4.58 -12.57
C SER A 275 -0.72 4.17 -13.63
N GLY A 276 0.57 4.21 -13.28
CA GLY A 276 1.64 3.76 -14.17
C GLY A 276 1.61 2.24 -14.41
N LEU A 277 1.24 1.45 -13.42
CA LEU A 277 1.03 0.01 -13.55
C LEU A 277 -0.20 -0.28 -14.43
N ALA A 278 -1.33 0.38 -14.12
CA ALA A 278 -2.59 0.21 -14.82
C ALA A 278 -2.48 0.56 -16.32
N LYS A 279 -1.82 1.68 -16.67
CA LYS A 279 -1.58 2.06 -18.08
C LYS A 279 -0.82 1.00 -18.90
N ARG A 280 0.08 0.26 -18.26
CA ARG A 280 0.84 -0.81 -18.93
C ARG A 280 0.07 -2.12 -18.99
N HIS A 281 -0.88 -2.31 -18.08
CA HIS A 281 -1.65 -3.54 -17.95
C HIS A 281 -2.95 -3.52 -18.75
N MET A 282 -3.69 -2.40 -18.71
CA MET A 282 -4.99 -2.22 -19.35
C MET A 282 -4.89 -1.20 -20.48
N LYS A 283 -5.35 -1.57 -21.68
CA LYS A 283 -5.43 -0.67 -22.84
C LYS A 283 -6.67 0.22 -22.72
N ASP A 284 -6.57 1.43 -23.22
CA ASP A 284 -7.67 2.41 -23.36
C ASP A 284 -8.40 2.73 -22.04
N LEU A 285 -7.70 2.56 -20.90
CA LEU A 285 -8.23 2.81 -19.57
C LEU A 285 -8.35 4.32 -19.31
N LYS A 286 -9.54 4.76 -18.88
CA LYS A 286 -9.70 6.11 -18.32
C LYS A 286 -9.03 6.16 -16.97
N ILE A 287 -8.03 7.04 -16.81
CA ILE A 287 -7.27 7.21 -15.56
C ILE A 287 -7.35 8.66 -15.12
N SER A 288 -7.65 8.86 -13.83
CA SER A 288 -7.48 10.12 -13.13
C SER A 288 -6.57 9.94 -11.93
N GLN A 289 -5.95 11.02 -11.50
CA GLN A 289 -5.13 11.08 -10.31
C GLN A 289 -5.61 12.21 -9.42
N VAL A 290 -5.72 11.96 -8.13
CA VAL A 290 -6.03 12.94 -7.10
C VAL A 290 -4.88 12.95 -6.09
N SER A 291 -3.93 13.86 -6.28
CA SER A 291 -2.73 14.00 -5.44
C SER A 291 -2.60 15.38 -4.79
N SER A 292 -3.56 16.27 -5.05
CA SER A 292 -3.59 17.63 -4.49
C SER A 292 -5.02 18.13 -4.36
N SER A 293 -5.21 19.15 -3.54
CA SER A 293 -6.51 19.83 -3.37
C SER A 293 -7.10 20.37 -4.69
N ASN A 294 -6.24 20.77 -5.64
CA ASN A 294 -6.67 21.29 -6.94
C ASN A 294 -7.22 20.20 -7.89
N GLN A 295 -7.06 18.92 -7.55
CA GLN A 295 -7.47 17.79 -8.38
C GLN A 295 -8.76 17.10 -7.86
N ILE A 296 -9.42 17.69 -6.87
CA ILE A 296 -10.68 17.14 -6.30
C ILE A 296 -11.88 17.29 -7.25
N THR A 297 -11.67 17.66 -8.48
CA THR A 297 -12.70 17.91 -9.51
C THR A 297 -12.63 16.97 -10.70
N TYR A 298 -12.10 15.77 -10.55
CA TYR A 298 -11.88 14.83 -11.68
C TYR A 298 -13.14 14.36 -12.41
#